data_aaa8c44b342b768bc32e791606639d36
#
_entry.id   aaa8c44b342b768bc32e791606639d36
#
_cell.length_a   1.000
_cell.length_b   1.000
_cell.length_c   1.000
_cell.angle_alpha   90.00
_cell.angle_beta   90.00
_cell.angle_gamma   90.00
#
_symmetry.space_group_name_H-M   'P 1'
#
loop_
_entity.id
_entity.type
_entity.pdbx_description
1 polymer ?
#
loop_
_entity_poly.entity_id
_entity_poly.type
_entity_poly.pdbx_seq_one_letter_code
_entity_poly.pdbx_strand_id
1 'polypeptide(L)'
;MHNYATTPGLTGKALLACPDMNDPNFERSVVYLLAHSPAGAMGVVLNRPTTVTADNLDDSLTAWLAIAAKPRLLFDGGPVETDGIIGLVADRANHEIGVSSLDFSLPIDHSLSGVVRMFRGYSGWAPGQLDFELFQDGWFVVDSSADDVFDDDPQTLWRRIIARQIDEVNTLALYPDDPDLN
;
A
#
# COMPACT_ATOMS: atom_id res chain seq x y z
N MET A 1 -10.26 25.13 -21.76
CA MET A 1 -9.63 24.91 -20.44
C MET A 1 -10.58 24.02 -19.67
N HIS A 2 -10.31 22.72 -19.61
CA HIS A 2 -11.10 21.81 -18.78
C HIS A 2 -10.62 22.00 -17.34
N ASN A 3 -11.50 22.51 -16.52
CA ASN A 3 -11.27 22.64 -15.09
C ASN A 3 -11.41 21.23 -14.50
N TYR A 4 -10.32 20.49 -14.41
CA TYR A 4 -10.29 19.24 -13.63
C TYR A 4 -10.48 19.65 -12.18
N ALA A 5 -11.64 19.33 -11.62
CA ALA A 5 -11.85 19.43 -10.19
C ALA A 5 -10.74 18.61 -9.52
N THR A 6 -9.88 19.26 -8.76
CA THR A 6 -8.86 18.57 -7.98
C THR A 6 -9.57 17.59 -7.08
N THR A 7 -9.28 16.29 -7.27
CA THR A 7 -9.78 15.24 -6.40
C THR A 7 -9.43 15.62 -4.96
N PRO A 8 -10.36 15.55 -3.99
CA PRO A 8 -10.04 15.76 -2.58
C PRO A 8 -8.85 14.89 -2.19
N GLY A 9 -7.99 15.35 -1.28
CA GLY A 9 -6.80 14.61 -0.89
C GLY A 9 -7.10 13.16 -0.56
N LEU A 10 -6.45 12.22 -1.27
CA LEU A 10 -6.64 10.78 -1.13
C LEU A 10 -5.67 10.14 -0.12
N THR A 11 -4.91 10.96 0.61
CA THR A 11 -3.99 10.48 1.66
C THR A 11 -4.75 9.60 2.65
N GLY A 12 -4.21 8.42 2.96
CA GLY A 12 -4.84 7.44 3.84
C GLY A 12 -5.88 6.53 3.17
N LYS A 13 -6.18 6.75 1.89
CA LYS A 13 -7.01 5.83 1.08
C LYS A 13 -6.16 4.73 0.47
N ALA A 14 -6.80 3.65 0.04
CA ALA A 14 -6.17 2.63 -0.79
C ALA A 14 -6.61 2.76 -2.25
N LEU A 15 -5.65 2.51 -3.14
CA LEU A 15 -5.89 2.30 -4.57
C LEU A 15 -5.87 0.80 -4.84
N LEU A 16 -6.95 0.29 -5.41
CA LEU A 16 -7.01 -1.10 -5.89
C LEU A 16 -6.79 -1.09 -7.40
N ALA A 17 -5.80 -1.84 -7.86
CA ALA A 17 -5.57 -2.00 -9.28
C ALA A 17 -6.79 -2.65 -9.95
N CYS A 18 -7.22 -2.08 -11.08
CA CYS A 18 -8.27 -2.69 -11.89
C CYS A 18 -7.84 -4.10 -12.33
N PRO A 19 -8.76 -5.09 -12.45
CA PRO A 19 -8.42 -6.46 -12.91
C PRO A 19 -7.68 -6.51 -14.24
N ASP A 20 -7.98 -5.57 -15.14
CA ASP A 20 -7.38 -5.48 -16.48
C ASP A 20 -6.06 -4.70 -16.51
N MET A 21 -5.53 -4.32 -15.36
CA MET A 21 -4.25 -3.62 -15.28
C MET A 21 -3.11 -4.55 -15.69
N ASN A 22 -2.43 -4.20 -16.79
CA ASN A 22 -1.35 -4.99 -17.38
C ASN A 22 0.06 -4.55 -16.92
N ASP A 23 0.18 -3.56 -16.03
CA ASP A 23 1.47 -3.18 -15.47
C ASP A 23 1.91 -4.22 -14.43
N PRO A 24 3.02 -4.97 -14.67
CA PRO A 24 3.47 -6.03 -13.76
C PRO A 24 3.83 -5.52 -12.35
N ASN A 25 4.11 -4.21 -12.21
CA ASN A 25 4.36 -3.61 -10.90
C ASN A 25 3.08 -3.46 -10.09
N PHE A 26 1.91 -3.37 -10.76
CA PHE A 26 0.66 -3.01 -10.10
C PHE A 26 -0.48 -3.99 -10.34
N GLU A 27 -0.32 -5.01 -11.17
CA GLU A 27 -1.34 -6.04 -11.35
C GLU A 27 -1.84 -6.56 -10.00
N ARG A 28 -3.17 -6.47 -9.75
CA ARG A 28 -3.82 -6.88 -8.48
C ARG A 28 -3.16 -6.30 -7.22
N SER A 29 -2.58 -5.13 -7.32
CA SER A 29 -1.98 -4.46 -6.16
C SER A 29 -3.01 -3.69 -5.35
N VAL A 30 -2.68 -3.53 -4.07
CA VAL A 30 -3.33 -2.60 -3.14
C VAL A 30 -2.27 -1.58 -2.76
N VAL A 31 -2.45 -0.32 -3.13
CA VAL A 31 -1.50 0.75 -2.80
C VAL A 31 -2.11 1.65 -1.74
N TYR A 32 -1.46 1.75 -0.58
CA TYR A 32 -1.84 2.69 0.46
C TYR A 32 -1.19 4.04 0.19
N LEU A 33 -2.00 5.10 0.08
CA LEU A 33 -1.52 6.45 -0.23
C LEU A 33 -1.00 7.17 1.02
N LEU A 34 0.31 7.39 1.05
CA LEU A 34 1.00 8.14 2.09
C LEU A 34 0.84 9.64 1.93
N ALA A 35 0.76 10.11 0.68
CA ALA A 35 0.54 11.51 0.34
C ALA A 35 -0.19 11.65 -0.99
N HIS A 36 -1.08 12.63 -1.07
CA HIS A 36 -1.72 13.06 -2.32
C HIS A 36 -1.96 14.56 -2.27
N SER A 37 -1.48 15.27 -3.29
CA SER A 37 -1.59 16.71 -3.43
C SER A 37 -1.50 17.12 -4.91
N PRO A 38 -1.73 18.39 -5.28
CA PRO A 38 -1.47 18.88 -6.63
C PRO A 38 -0.02 18.72 -7.10
N ALA A 39 0.93 18.48 -6.19
CA ALA A 39 2.34 18.21 -6.50
C ALA A 39 2.60 16.74 -6.87
N GLY A 40 1.62 15.86 -6.75
CA GLY A 40 1.71 14.44 -7.05
C GLY A 40 1.21 13.55 -5.92
N ALA A 41 1.47 12.26 -6.04
CA ALA A 41 1.09 11.27 -5.03
C ALA A 41 2.24 10.29 -4.74
N MET A 42 2.21 9.72 -3.55
CA MET A 42 3.14 8.70 -3.08
C MET A 42 2.39 7.65 -2.27
N GLY A 43 2.74 6.39 -2.47
CA GLY A 43 2.14 5.28 -1.73
C GLY A 43 3.04 4.06 -1.69
N VAL A 44 2.60 3.03 -0.95
CA VAL A 44 3.29 1.74 -0.86
C VAL A 44 2.34 0.60 -1.18
N VAL A 45 2.83 -0.40 -1.91
CA VAL A 45 2.06 -1.61 -2.23
C VAL A 45 2.02 -2.51 -0.99
N LEU A 46 0.82 -2.83 -0.52
CA LEU A 46 0.58 -3.57 0.72
C LEU A 46 0.68 -5.09 0.56
N ASN A 47 0.53 -5.61 -0.64
CA ASN A 47 0.35 -7.04 -0.90
C ASN A 47 1.46 -7.69 -1.73
N ARG A 48 2.68 -7.17 -1.61
CA ARG A 48 3.89 -7.70 -2.28
C ARG A 48 4.97 -8.06 -1.25
N PRO A 49 4.79 -9.11 -0.44
CA PRO A 49 5.86 -9.57 0.44
C PRO A 49 7.03 -10.09 -0.39
N THR A 50 8.25 -9.76 0.02
CA THR A 50 9.48 -10.24 -0.62
C THR A 50 9.96 -11.54 0.03
N THR A 51 10.98 -12.14 -0.57
CA THR A 51 11.75 -13.24 0.04
C THR A 51 12.94 -12.74 0.86
N VAL A 52 13.11 -11.41 0.98
CA VAL A 52 14.20 -10.81 1.77
C VAL A 52 13.92 -11.03 3.25
N THR A 53 14.83 -11.76 3.88
CA THR A 53 14.80 -12.05 5.32
C THR A 53 15.70 -11.08 6.09
N ALA A 54 15.64 -11.16 7.42
CA ALA A 54 16.46 -10.36 8.32
C ALA A 54 17.97 -10.43 8.01
N ASP A 55 18.46 -11.58 7.55
CA ASP A 55 19.89 -11.81 7.25
C ASP A 55 20.44 -10.94 6.11
N ASN A 56 19.55 -10.31 5.34
CA ASN A 56 19.89 -9.43 4.22
C ASN A 56 19.83 -7.92 4.57
N LEU A 57 19.53 -7.61 5.84
CA LEU A 57 19.37 -6.25 6.34
C LEU A 57 20.48 -5.93 7.35
N ASP A 58 20.71 -4.63 7.59
CA ASP A 58 21.56 -4.23 8.71
C ASP A 58 20.92 -4.55 10.07
N ASP A 59 21.71 -4.52 11.13
CA ASP A 59 21.27 -4.91 12.48
C ASP A 59 20.06 -4.09 12.98
N SER A 60 19.99 -2.80 12.63
CA SER A 60 18.88 -1.91 13.04
C SER A 60 17.58 -2.31 12.34
N LEU A 61 17.61 -2.47 11.03
CA LEU A 61 16.43 -2.87 10.25
C LEU A 61 15.99 -4.29 10.58
N THR A 62 16.95 -5.19 10.84
CA THR A 62 16.70 -6.57 11.31
C THR A 62 15.90 -6.57 12.61
N ALA A 63 16.29 -5.71 13.56
CA ALA A 63 15.61 -5.63 14.84
C ALA A 63 14.15 -5.07 14.69
N TRP A 64 13.93 -4.10 13.80
CA TRP A 64 12.58 -3.62 13.48
C TRP A 64 11.74 -4.70 12.78
N LEU A 65 12.34 -5.46 11.85
CA LEU A 65 11.64 -6.54 11.16
C LEU A 65 11.22 -7.67 12.13
N ALA A 66 12.01 -7.92 13.18
CA ALA A 66 11.69 -8.92 14.19
C ALA A 66 10.41 -8.63 14.97
N ILE A 67 10.03 -7.35 15.12
CA ILE A 67 8.79 -6.92 15.78
C ILE A 67 7.66 -6.56 14.79
N ALA A 68 7.92 -6.63 13.47
CA ALA A 68 6.94 -6.27 12.45
C ALA A 68 5.68 -7.15 12.50
N ALA A 69 4.60 -6.66 11.88
CA ALA A 69 3.39 -7.42 11.64
C ALA A 69 3.68 -8.66 10.78
N LYS A 70 2.90 -9.71 10.95
CA LYS A 70 3.02 -10.92 10.11
C LYS A 70 2.52 -10.63 8.67
N PRO A 71 3.11 -11.31 7.69
CA PRO A 71 4.36 -12.04 7.75
C PRO A 71 5.51 -11.05 8.03
N ARG A 72 6.48 -11.47 8.87
CA ARG A 72 7.64 -10.63 9.23
C ARG A 72 8.66 -10.58 8.09
N LEU A 73 8.25 -9.99 6.99
CA LEU A 73 9.01 -9.85 5.75
C LEU A 73 9.10 -8.38 5.37
N LEU A 74 10.10 -8.05 4.57
CA LEU A 74 10.15 -6.80 3.84
C LEU A 74 9.16 -6.89 2.67
N PHE A 75 8.47 -5.79 2.35
CA PHE A 75 7.53 -5.71 1.25
C PHE A 75 8.10 -4.86 0.11
N ASP A 76 7.76 -5.17 -1.13
CA ASP A 76 8.00 -4.30 -2.27
C ASP A 76 6.95 -3.19 -2.29
N GLY A 77 7.33 -1.97 -1.91
CA GLY A 77 6.42 -0.81 -1.86
C GLY A 77 6.17 -0.16 -3.22
N GLY A 78 7.00 -0.45 -4.21
CA GLY A 78 6.89 0.08 -5.57
C GLY A 78 8.23 0.23 -6.27
N PRO A 79 8.22 0.69 -7.54
CA PRO A 79 9.40 0.70 -8.40
C PRO A 79 10.36 1.87 -8.18
N VAL A 80 10.01 2.85 -7.32
CA VAL A 80 10.81 4.05 -7.10
C VAL A 80 11.70 3.87 -5.87
N GLU A 81 12.98 4.26 -5.98
CA GLU A 81 13.97 4.20 -4.88
C GLU A 81 14.02 2.85 -4.16
N THR A 82 14.17 1.77 -4.91
CA THR A 82 14.11 0.39 -4.42
C THR A 82 15.20 0.02 -3.40
N ASP A 83 16.22 0.85 -3.22
CA ASP A 83 17.24 0.70 -2.18
C ASP A 83 16.85 1.38 -0.86
N GLY A 84 15.81 2.24 -0.88
CA GLY A 84 15.29 2.92 0.30
C GLY A 84 14.29 2.07 1.07
N ILE A 85 14.27 2.23 2.39
CA ILE A 85 13.31 1.54 3.27
C ILE A 85 12.37 2.56 3.89
N ILE A 86 11.06 2.31 3.75
CA ILE A 86 9.98 3.04 4.40
C ILE A 86 9.39 2.16 5.50
N GLY A 87 9.29 2.69 6.71
CA GLY A 87 8.58 2.04 7.80
C GLY A 87 7.24 2.71 8.04
N LEU A 88 6.21 1.91 8.29
CA LEU A 88 4.90 2.36 8.75
C LEU A 88 4.60 1.75 10.12
N VAL A 89 3.90 2.52 10.94
CA VAL A 89 3.44 2.08 12.27
C VAL A 89 1.99 2.49 12.46
N ALA A 90 1.20 1.66 13.16
CA ALA A 90 -0.16 2.02 13.51
C ALA A 90 -0.15 3.21 14.47
N ASP A 91 -0.78 4.30 14.08
CA ASP A 91 -0.92 5.50 14.89
C ASP A 91 -2.20 5.41 15.74
N ARG A 92 -2.03 5.09 17.01
CA ARG A 92 -3.17 5.00 17.95
C ARG A 92 -3.70 6.37 18.39
N ALA A 93 -2.95 7.44 18.14
CA ALA A 93 -3.34 8.80 18.49
C ALA A 93 -4.06 9.52 17.35
N ASN A 94 -3.83 9.13 16.11
CA ASN A 94 -4.45 9.70 14.92
C ASN A 94 -5.64 8.85 14.46
N HIS A 95 -6.82 9.19 14.96
CA HIS A 95 -8.06 8.48 14.66
C HIS A 95 -8.53 8.62 13.21
N GLU A 96 -7.97 9.56 12.43
CA GLU A 96 -8.40 9.78 11.03
C GLU A 96 -7.64 8.90 10.03
N ILE A 97 -6.32 8.71 10.23
CA ILE A 97 -5.47 7.95 9.29
C ILE A 97 -5.10 6.59 9.85
N GLY A 98 -4.84 6.48 11.14
CA GLY A 98 -4.49 5.23 11.82
C GLY A 98 -3.10 4.68 11.49
N VAL A 99 -2.32 5.34 10.65
CA VAL A 99 -0.99 4.91 10.19
C VAL A 99 -0.06 6.12 10.07
N SER A 100 1.14 6.00 10.61
CA SER A 100 2.19 7.03 10.55
C SER A 100 3.50 6.44 10.04
N SER A 101 4.41 7.31 9.56
CA SER A 101 5.77 6.91 9.20
C SER A 101 6.57 6.55 10.43
N LEU A 102 7.35 5.49 10.35
CA LEU A 102 8.28 5.05 11.38
C LEU A 102 9.66 5.67 11.17
N ASP A 103 10.23 6.24 12.22
CA ASP A 103 11.61 6.73 12.23
C ASP A 103 12.55 5.63 12.75
N PHE A 104 13.33 5.04 11.85
CA PHE A 104 14.30 3.99 12.18
C PHE A 104 15.50 4.45 13.00
N SER A 105 15.71 5.76 13.18
CA SER A 105 16.76 6.31 14.03
C SER A 105 16.43 6.23 15.53
N LEU A 106 15.16 6.02 15.85
CA LEU A 106 14.70 5.88 17.23
C LEU A 106 15.00 4.49 17.79
N PRO A 107 15.20 4.36 19.12
CA PRO A 107 15.29 3.06 19.77
C PRO A 107 14.03 2.24 19.52
N ILE A 108 14.21 0.90 19.41
CA ILE A 108 13.08 -0.01 19.22
C ILE A 108 12.14 0.05 20.41
N ASP A 109 10.88 0.29 20.12
CA ASP A 109 9.80 0.19 21.09
C ASP A 109 9.05 -1.13 20.88
N HIS A 110 9.27 -2.09 21.78
CA HIS A 110 8.63 -3.41 21.74
C HIS A 110 7.11 -3.36 21.92
N SER A 111 6.54 -2.23 22.41
CA SER A 111 5.09 -2.02 22.45
C SER A 111 4.45 -1.91 21.06
N LEU A 112 5.26 -1.63 20.04
CA LEU A 112 4.87 -1.59 18.62
C LEU A 112 4.89 -2.96 17.94
N SER A 113 5.13 -4.04 18.68
CA SER A 113 5.16 -5.40 18.11
C SER A 113 3.83 -5.76 17.44
N GLY A 114 3.93 -6.20 16.18
CA GLY A 114 2.77 -6.57 15.37
C GLY A 114 2.02 -5.42 14.69
N VAL A 115 2.49 -4.17 14.87
CA VAL A 115 1.89 -2.97 14.26
C VAL A 115 2.91 -2.12 13.49
N VAL A 116 3.99 -2.74 13.05
CA VAL A 116 5.02 -2.16 12.18
C VAL A 116 5.04 -2.93 10.87
N ARG A 117 5.22 -2.23 9.75
CA ARG A 117 5.51 -2.84 8.43
C ARG A 117 6.57 -2.05 7.69
N MET A 118 7.42 -2.78 6.98
CA MET A 118 8.57 -2.22 6.28
C MET A 118 8.46 -2.49 4.79
N PHE A 119 8.77 -1.48 3.99
CA PHE A 119 8.69 -1.52 2.53
C PHE A 119 10.01 -1.06 1.93
N ARG A 120 10.50 -1.74 0.91
CA ARG A 120 11.55 -1.22 0.04
C ARG A 120 10.92 -0.53 -1.16
N GLY A 121 11.42 0.65 -1.49
CA GLY A 121 10.86 1.48 -2.55
C GLY A 121 9.44 1.96 -2.27
N TYR A 122 8.90 2.69 -3.21
CA TYR A 122 7.54 3.22 -3.15
C TYR A 122 6.94 3.36 -4.55
N SER A 123 5.63 3.62 -4.60
CA SER A 123 4.88 3.99 -5.80
C SER A 123 4.73 5.50 -5.84
N GLY A 124 5.07 6.12 -6.96
CA GLY A 124 5.05 7.58 -7.11
C GLY A 124 4.31 8.01 -8.37
N TRP A 125 3.55 9.09 -8.27
CA TRP A 125 2.83 9.73 -9.37
C TRP A 125 3.24 11.19 -9.48
N ALA A 126 3.56 11.62 -10.69
CA ALA A 126 3.81 13.03 -11.01
C ALA A 126 2.53 13.88 -10.82
N PRO A 127 2.63 15.21 -10.78
CA PRO A 127 1.46 16.09 -10.70
C PRO A 127 0.39 15.74 -11.75
N GLY A 128 -0.83 15.44 -11.30
CA GLY A 128 -1.97 15.09 -12.15
C GLY A 128 -1.95 13.68 -12.76
N GLN A 129 -0.87 12.91 -12.58
CA GLN A 129 -0.77 11.56 -13.15
C GLN A 129 -1.80 10.62 -12.52
N LEU A 130 -1.93 10.61 -11.19
CA LEU A 130 -2.90 9.76 -10.52
C LEU A 130 -4.34 10.14 -10.90
N ASP A 131 -4.66 11.43 -10.97
CA ASP A 131 -5.99 11.88 -11.41
C ASP A 131 -6.31 11.40 -12.83
N PHE A 132 -5.31 11.39 -13.73
CA PHE A 132 -5.47 10.86 -15.09
C PHE A 132 -5.69 9.35 -15.10
N GLU A 133 -4.93 8.58 -14.31
CA GLU A 133 -5.08 7.13 -14.20
C GLU A 133 -6.44 6.73 -13.57
N LEU A 134 -6.93 7.50 -12.60
CA LEU A 134 -8.28 7.35 -12.04
C LEU A 134 -9.37 7.62 -13.09
N PHE A 135 -9.19 8.65 -13.91
CA PHE A 135 -10.12 8.95 -15.01
C PHE A 135 -10.15 7.85 -16.09
N GLN A 136 -9.07 7.08 -16.22
CA GLN A 136 -8.95 5.95 -17.15
C GLN A 136 -9.39 4.62 -16.52
N ASP A 137 -10.04 4.65 -15.35
CA ASP A 137 -10.45 3.47 -14.60
C ASP A 137 -9.31 2.48 -14.29
N GLY A 138 -8.06 2.97 -14.22
CA GLY A 138 -6.90 2.14 -13.85
C GLY A 138 -6.91 1.75 -12.38
N TRP A 139 -7.56 2.56 -11.52
CA TRP A 139 -7.62 2.36 -10.07
C TRP A 139 -9.02 2.59 -9.52
N PHE A 140 -9.38 1.81 -8.51
CA PHE A 140 -10.51 2.08 -7.64
C PHE A 140 -10.01 2.68 -6.32
N VAL A 141 -10.56 3.82 -5.92
CA VAL A 141 -10.27 4.43 -4.62
C VAL A 141 -11.23 3.87 -3.57
N VAL A 142 -10.68 3.33 -2.51
CA VAL A 142 -11.47 2.75 -1.42
C VAL A 142 -10.98 3.25 -0.06
N ASP A 143 -11.85 3.16 0.94
CA ASP A 143 -11.46 3.39 2.33
C ASP A 143 -10.51 2.28 2.79
N SER A 144 -9.46 2.68 3.50
CA SER A 144 -8.47 1.78 4.09
C SER A 144 -8.37 2.01 5.59
N SER A 145 -7.96 0.98 6.29
CA SER A 145 -7.74 1.00 7.73
C SER A 145 -6.32 0.55 8.06
N ALA A 146 -5.89 0.76 9.31
CA ALA A 146 -4.63 0.21 9.80
C ALA A 146 -4.59 -1.32 9.66
N ASP A 147 -5.72 -2.02 9.81
CA ASP A 147 -5.79 -3.47 9.66
C ASP A 147 -5.42 -3.92 8.24
N ASP A 148 -5.69 -3.11 7.20
CA ASP A 148 -5.26 -3.42 5.83
C ASP A 148 -3.76 -3.28 5.65
N VAL A 149 -3.17 -2.25 6.27
CA VAL A 149 -1.72 -1.98 6.18
C VAL A 149 -0.92 -3.07 6.91
N PHE A 150 -1.42 -3.56 8.05
CA PHE A 150 -0.74 -4.56 8.89
C PHE A 150 -1.32 -5.97 8.76
N ASP A 151 -2.04 -6.23 7.68
CA ASP A 151 -2.69 -7.52 7.39
C ASP A 151 -1.70 -8.68 7.32
N ASP A 152 -2.02 -9.81 7.95
CA ASP A 152 -1.15 -10.98 8.05
C ASP A 152 -1.26 -11.94 6.85
N ASP A 153 -2.27 -11.73 5.97
CA ASP A 153 -2.46 -12.46 4.72
C ASP A 153 -2.49 -11.51 3.49
N PRO A 154 -1.34 -10.94 3.11
CA PRO A 154 -1.26 -9.98 2.02
C PRO A 154 -1.66 -10.56 0.65
N GLN A 155 -1.56 -11.88 0.44
CA GLN A 155 -1.86 -12.51 -0.85
C GLN A 155 -3.34 -12.42 -1.20
N THR A 156 -4.23 -12.46 -0.22
CA THR A 156 -5.68 -12.36 -0.43
C THR A 156 -6.23 -10.96 -0.21
N LEU A 157 -5.38 -9.99 0.19
CA LEU A 157 -5.79 -8.66 0.60
C LEU A 157 -6.60 -7.93 -0.49
N TRP A 158 -6.15 -7.97 -1.75
CA TRP A 158 -6.86 -7.33 -2.87
C TRP A 158 -8.30 -7.83 -3.00
N ARG A 159 -8.51 -9.16 -2.99
CA ARG A 159 -9.85 -9.76 -3.07
C ARG A 159 -10.71 -9.42 -1.87
N ARG A 160 -10.14 -9.42 -0.66
CA ARG A 160 -10.88 -9.12 0.57
C ARG A 160 -11.31 -7.66 0.64
N ILE A 161 -10.46 -6.74 0.21
CA ILE A 161 -10.83 -5.33 0.17
C ILE A 161 -11.95 -5.09 -0.85
N ILE A 162 -11.86 -5.66 -2.06
CA ILE A 162 -12.92 -5.55 -3.05
C ILE A 162 -14.23 -6.17 -2.53
N ALA A 163 -14.18 -7.37 -1.95
CA ALA A 163 -15.37 -8.08 -1.47
C ALA A 163 -16.15 -7.32 -0.39
N ARG A 164 -15.52 -6.41 0.34
CA ARG A 164 -16.21 -5.58 1.35
C ARG A 164 -16.77 -4.27 0.81
N GLN A 165 -16.55 -3.93 -0.47
CA GLN A 165 -17.19 -2.78 -1.09
C GLN A 165 -18.68 -3.09 -1.35
N ILE A 166 -19.54 -2.09 -1.17
CA ILE A 166 -21.00 -2.27 -1.27
C ILE A 166 -21.51 -2.08 -2.70
N ASP A 167 -20.69 -1.50 -3.59
CA ASP A 167 -21.04 -1.09 -4.94
C ASP A 167 -20.67 -2.14 -6.01
N GLU A 168 -20.80 -1.78 -7.29
CA GLU A 168 -20.45 -2.60 -8.46
C GLU A 168 -19.02 -3.16 -8.42
N VAL A 169 -18.11 -2.49 -7.71
CA VAL A 169 -16.72 -2.92 -7.48
C VAL A 169 -16.65 -4.31 -6.81
N ASN A 170 -17.63 -4.67 -5.98
CA ASN A 170 -17.68 -5.96 -5.32
C ASN A 170 -17.70 -7.14 -6.30
N THR A 171 -18.31 -6.98 -7.47
CA THR A 171 -18.36 -8.05 -8.50
C THR A 171 -16.98 -8.42 -9.03
N LEU A 172 -15.99 -7.51 -8.94
CA LEU A 172 -14.61 -7.73 -9.35
C LEU A 172 -13.88 -8.76 -8.47
N ALA A 173 -14.35 -8.99 -7.24
CA ALA A 173 -13.81 -10.03 -6.36
C ALA A 173 -13.96 -11.44 -6.97
N LEU A 174 -14.92 -11.62 -7.89
CA LEU A 174 -15.18 -12.88 -8.59
C LEU A 174 -14.29 -13.07 -9.82
N TYR A 175 -13.51 -12.07 -10.20
CA TYR A 175 -12.60 -12.16 -11.35
C TYR A 175 -11.53 -13.24 -11.09
N PRO A 176 -11.29 -14.16 -12.05
CA PRO A 176 -10.31 -15.23 -11.87
C PRO A 176 -8.90 -14.67 -11.67
N ASP A 177 -8.04 -15.43 -10.97
CA ASP A 177 -6.65 -15.06 -10.75
C ASP A 177 -5.83 -15.11 -12.04
N ASP A 178 -6.26 -15.95 -13.00
CA ASP A 178 -5.67 -16.10 -14.32
C ASP A 178 -6.61 -15.46 -15.35
N PRO A 179 -6.17 -14.36 -16.03
CA PRO A 179 -6.97 -13.70 -17.06
C PRO A 179 -7.33 -14.60 -18.25
N ASP A 180 -6.54 -15.66 -18.50
CA ASP A 180 -6.73 -16.59 -19.61
C ASP A 180 -7.82 -17.66 -19.31
N LEU A 181 -8.43 -17.64 -18.14
CA LEU A 181 -9.51 -18.55 -17.73
C LEU A 181 -10.94 -18.01 -17.98
N ASN A 182 -11.08 -16.92 -18.77
CA ASN A 182 -12.38 -16.42 -19.23
C ASN A 182 -12.77 -16.96 -20.60
#